data_190d2d381b0fc0e4e866defab5ebb98e
#
_entry.id   190d2d381b0fc0e4e866defab5ebb98e
#
_cell.length_a   1.000
_cell.length_b   1.000
_cell.length_c   1.000
_cell.angle_alpha   90.00
_cell.angle_beta   90.00
_cell.angle_gamma   90.00
#
_symmetry.space_group_name_H-M   'P 1'
#
loop_
_entity.id
_entity.type
_entity.pdbx_description
1 polymer ?
#
loop_
_entity_poly.entity_id
_entity_poly.type
_entity_poly.pdbx_seq_one_letter_code
_entity_poly.pdbx_strand_id
1 'polypeptide(L)'
;MSAEPSGITLVCFALRREAAPFAKSAAARPRLRTLVTGIGWDNAAREVRAALAAERPRLVLSCGFAGGLNPDLPAGAVLFAADAETGLGPALLAAGARPARFHCARQAACTAASKRAAWAATGADAVEMESQVIHTLCHQQKVPCATVRVILDAASEDLPLDFNLLMTPDQRLDPLKLALTLVKSPAKVRALLRLGSQSRRAAGQLAGVLARALGLEHQGQ
;
A
#
# COMPACT_ATOMS: atom_id res chain seq x y z
N MET A 1 18.15 -18.11 -20.55
CA MET A 1 17.40 -19.15 -19.81
C MET A 1 16.57 -18.42 -18.76
N SER A 2 15.24 -18.39 -18.92
CA SER A 2 14.35 -17.78 -17.91
C SER A 2 14.25 -18.76 -16.75
N ALA A 3 14.65 -18.32 -15.55
CA ALA A 3 14.50 -19.12 -14.33
C ALA A 3 13.01 -19.49 -14.12
N GLU A 4 12.73 -20.73 -13.73
CA GLU A 4 11.37 -21.12 -13.37
C GLU A 4 10.87 -20.32 -12.14
N PRO A 5 9.56 -20.02 -12.05
CA PRO A 5 9.01 -19.31 -10.91
C PRO A 5 9.24 -20.10 -9.60
N SER A 6 9.75 -19.44 -8.58
CA SER A 6 10.07 -20.06 -7.26
C SER A 6 8.85 -20.57 -6.47
N GLY A 7 7.64 -20.35 -6.94
CA GLY A 7 6.41 -20.65 -6.21
C GLY A 7 6.10 -19.68 -5.07
N ILE A 8 6.94 -18.67 -4.86
CA ILE A 8 6.80 -17.67 -3.80
C ILE A 8 5.84 -16.55 -4.25
N THR A 9 5.01 -16.10 -3.34
CA THR A 9 4.27 -14.84 -3.43
C THR A 9 5.01 -13.77 -2.63
N LEU A 10 5.42 -12.70 -3.30
CA LEU A 10 6.08 -11.54 -2.69
C LEU A 10 5.03 -10.46 -2.39
N VAL A 11 4.90 -10.06 -1.13
CA VAL A 11 3.96 -9.03 -0.69
C VAL A 11 4.73 -7.79 -0.25
N CYS A 12 4.65 -6.72 -1.05
CA CYS A 12 5.37 -5.48 -0.87
C CYS A 12 4.53 -4.47 -0.09
N PHE A 13 5.13 -3.81 0.89
CA PHE A 13 4.55 -2.70 1.65
C PHE A 13 5.54 -1.55 1.72
N ALA A 14 5.06 -0.32 1.72
CA ALA A 14 5.92 0.84 1.88
C ALA A 14 6.47 0.96 3.32
N LEU A 15 5.68 0.62 4.32
CA LEU A 15 6.00 0.82 5.72
C LEU A 15 5.91 -0.46 6.55
N ARG A 16 6.81 -0.60 7.53
CA ARG A 16 6.76 -1.72 8.49
C ARG A 16 5.42 -1.83 9.23
N ARG A 17 4.79 -0.69 9.56
CA ARG A 17 3.49 -0.66 10.25
C ARG A 17 2.33 -1.16 9.39
N GLU A 18 2.42 -1.04 8.07
CA GLU A 18 1.46 -1.61 7.13
C GLU A 18 1.63 -3.13 7.04
N ALA A 19 2.88 -3.57 6.98
CA ALA A 19 3.24 -4.97 6.86
C ALA A 19 3.00 -5.79 8.13
N ALA A 20 3.15 -5.19 9.31
CA ALA A 20 3.23 -5.91 10.59
C ALA A 20 2.03 -6.82 10.90
N PRO A 21 0.75 -6.44 10.68
CA PRO A 21 -0.38 -7.33 10.92
C PRO A 21 -0.37 -8.52 9.94
N PHE A 22 -0.09 -8.30 8.67
CA PHE A 22 -0.03 -9.35 7.65
C PHE A 22 1.17 -10.29 7.88
N ALA A 23 2.34 -9.75 8.21
CA ALA A 23 3.54 -10.55 8.46
C ALA A 23 3.36 -11.57 9.57
N LYS A 24 2.54 -11.27 10.59
CA LYS A 24 2.18 -12.23 11.65
C LYS A 24 1.42 -13.43 11.09
N SER A 25 0.44 -13.19 10.21
CA SER A 25 -0.35 -14.25 9.56
C SER A 25 0.46 -15.04 8.53
N ALA A 26 1.47 -14.40 7.93
CA ALA A 26 2.34 -15.00 6.92
C ALA A 26 3.53 -15.78 7.52
N ALA A 27 3.87 -15.59 8.79
CA ALA A 27 5.11 -16.09 9.41
C ALA A 27 5.30 -17.61 9.29
N ALA A 28 4.21 -18.39 9.36
CA ALA A 28 4.25 -19.85 9.23
C ALA A 28 4.12 -20.35 7.77
N ARG A 29 4.19 -19.46 6.77
CA ARG A 29 3.93 -19.79 5.36
C ARG A 29 5.21 -19.64 4.52
N PRO A 30 5.97 -20.69 4.25
CA PRO A 30 7.29 -20.61 3.59
C PRO A 30 7.22 -20.04 2.15
N ARG A 31 6.03 -20.06 1.52
CA ARG A 31 5.81 -19.52 0.17
C ARG A 31 5.33 -18.06 0.16
N LEU A 32 5.26 -17.41 1.32
CA LEU A 32 4.93 -15.99 1.43
C LEU A 32 6.14 -15.23 1.96
N ARG A 33 6.55 -14.20 1.23
CA ARG A 33 7.58 -13.26 1.66
C ARG A 33 7.03 -11.85 1.73
N THR A 34 7.31 -11.17 2.83
CA THR A 34 6.98 -9.75 2.99
C THR A 34 8.22 -8.92 2.72
N LEU A 35 8.10 -7.93 1.85
CA LEU A 35 9.12 -6.95 1.53
C LEU A 35 8.68 -5.55 1.99
N VAL A 36 9.50 -4.86 2.77
CA VAL A 36 9.28 -3.44 3.09
C VAL A 36 10.17 -2.60 2.20
N THR A 37 9.55 -1.88 1.27
CA THR A 37 10.25 -1.14 0.21
C THR A 37 10.73 0.24 0.64
N GLY A 38 10.09 0.85 1.63
CA GLY A 38 10.14 2.30 1.84
C GLY A 38 9.07 3.02 1.02
N ILE A 39 8.83 4.29 1.36
CA ILE A 39 7.83 5.13 0.70
C ILE A 39 8.33 5.57 -0.66
N GLY A 40 7.43 5.57 -1.64
CA GLY A 40 7.56 6.21 -2.94
C GLY A 40 8.29 5.40 -3.99
N TRP A 41 8.26 5.97 -5.18
CA TRP A 41 8.69 5.34 -6.43
C TRP A 41 10.11 4.77 -6.39
N ASP A 42 11.10 5.59 -5.99
CA ASP A 42 12.50 5.23 -6.12
C ASP A 42 12.92 4.13 -5.13
N ASN A 43 12.39 4.20 -3.91
CA ASN A 43 12.59 3.15 -2.91
C ASN A 43 11.94 1.83 -3.36
N ALA A 44 10.69 1.88 -3.83
CA ALA A 44 9.99 0.71 -4.35
C ALA A 44 10.73 0.11 -5.56
N ALA A 45 11.18 0.96 -6.49
CA ALA A 45 11.95 0.50 -7.66
C ALA A 45 13.24 -0.23 -7.27
N ARG A 46 13.99 0.32 -6.31
CA ARG A 46 15.26 -0.26 -5.86
C ARG A 46 15.04 -1.64 -5.21
N GLU A 47 14.14 -1.69 -4.23
CA GLU A 47 13.94 -2.90 -3.42
C GLU A 47 13.27 -4.02 -4.24
N VAL A 48 12.27 -3.70 -5.06
CA VAL A 48 11.59 -4.70 -5.87
C VAL A 48 12.50 -5.22 -6.98
N ARG A 49 13.32 -4.36 -7.61
CA ARG A 49 14.33 -4.80 -8.59
C ARG A 49 15.32 -5.78 -7.97
N ALA A 50 15.82 -5.48 -6.78
CA ALA A 50 16.73 -6.37 -6.06
C ALA A 50 16.05 -7.71 -5.71
N ALA A 51 14.81 -7.68 -5.24
CA ALA A 51 14.06 -8.89 -4.92
C ALA A 51 13.80 -9.76 -6.17
N LEU A 52 13.39 -9.16 -7.29
CA LEU A 52 13.15 -9.88 -8.55
C LEU A 52 14.44 -10.45 -9.15
N ALA A 53 15.59 -9.80 -8.94
CA ALA A 53 16.89 -10.30 -9.39
C ALA A 53 17.39 -11.48 -8.53
N ALA A 54 17.08 -11.47 -7.24
CA ALA A 54 17.47 -12.55 -6.33
C ALA A 54 16.61 -13.80 -6.50
N GLU A 55 15.32 -13.63 -6.75
CA GLU A 55 14.37 -14.72 -6.87
C GLU A 55 13.17 -14.29 -7.72
N ARG A 56 12.76 -15.11 -8.69
CA ARG A 56 11.59 -14.85 -9.52
C ARG A 56 10.32 -15.36 -8.82
N PRO A 57 9.53 -14.48 -8.16
CA PRO A 57 8.28 -14.91 -7.52
C PRO A 57 7.23 -15.31 -8.57
N ARG A 58 6.31 -16.18 -8.19
CA ARG A 58 5.14 -16.52 -9.03
C ARG A 58 4.12 -15.38 -9.09
N LEU A 59 4.13 -14.49 -8.10
CA LEU A 59 3.16 -13.41 -7.90
C LEU A 59 3.77 -12.32 -7.04
N VAL A 60 3.51 -11.07 -7.39
CA VAL A 60 3.83 -9.89 -6.56
C VAL A 60 2.56 -9.15 -6.19
N LEU A 61 2.42 -8.77 -4.92
CA LEU A 61 1.37 -7.90 -4.44
C LEU A 61 1.95 -6.57 -3.97
N SER A 62 1.49 -5.46 -4.55
CA SER A 62 1.76 -4.11 -4.07
C SER A 62 0.69 -3.72 -3.07
N CYS A 63 1.01 -3.72 -1.78
CA CYS A 63 0.05 -3.53 -0.70
C CYS A 63 0.41 -2.30 0.14
N GLY A 64 -0.59 -1.73 0.83
CA GLY A 64 -0.39 -0.62 1.76
C GLY A 64 -1.57 0.33 1.85
N PHE A 65 -1.30 1.54 2.34
CA PHE A 65 -2.29 2.61 2.44
C PHE A 65 -2.44 3.37 1.13
N ALA A 66 -3.60 4.01 0.97
CA ALA A 66 -3.88 4.98 -0.08
C ALA A 66 -4.74 6.12 0.47
N GLY A 67 -4.62 7.30 -0.11
CA GLY A 67 -5.58 8.38 0.09
C GLY A 67 -6.80 8.17 -0.82
N GLY A 68 -8.01 8.31 -0.27
CA GLY A 68 -9.25 8.26 -1.06
C GLY A 68 -9.37 9.45 -1.98
N LEU A 69 -9.71 9.22 -3.24
CA LEU A 69 -10.04 10.27 -4.22
C LEU A 69 -11.55 10.29 -4.53
N ASN A 70 -12.15 9.12 -4.68
CA ASN A 70 -13.59 8.96 -4.91
C ASN A 70 -14.36 9.24 -3.62
N PRO A 71 -15.27 10.24 -3.59
CA PRO A 71 -16.03 10.62 -2.39
C PRO A 71 -16.97 9.52 -1.86
N ASP A 72 -17.35 8.54 -2.70
CA ASP A 72 -18.24 7.45 -2.33
C ASP A 72 -17.52 6.32 -1.57
N LEU A 73 -16.20 6.41 -1.44
CA LEU A 73 -15.39 5.39 -0.77
C LEU A 73 -14.94 5.88 0.62
N PRO A 74 -15.37 5.21 1.69
CA PRO A 74 -14.99 5.60 3.05
C PRO A 74 -13.56 5.18 3.41
N ALA A 75 -12.97 5.84 4.40
CA ALA A 75 -11.77 5.35 5.05
C ALA A 75 -12.00 3.92 5.60
N GLY A 76 -10.99 3.06 5.43
CA GLY A 76 -11.06 1.63 5.75
C GLY A 76 -11.55 0.75 4.60
N ALA A 77 -12.08 1.29 3.50
CA ALA A 77 -12.39 0.48 2.32
C ALA A 77 -11.10 -0.13 1.74
N VAL A 78 -11.14 -1.44 1.46
CA VAL A 78 -10.03 -2.13 0.79
C VAL A 78 -10.33 -2.21 -0.70
N LEU A 79 -9.37 -1.75 -1.50
CA LEU A 79 -9.46 -1.62 -2.94
C LEU A 79 -8.41 -2.49 -3.63
N PHE A 80 -8.68 -2.95 -4.85
CA PHE A 80 -7.69 -3.69 -5.62
C PHE A 80 -7.75 -3.41 -7.12
N ALA A 81 -6.60 -3.60 -7.76
CA ALA A 81 -6.44 -3.79 -9.20
C ALA A 81 -5.50 -4.99 -9.41
N ALA A 82 -5.89 -5.94 -10.22
CA ALA A 82 -5.13 -7.18 -10.40
C ALA A 82 -5.06 -7.56 -11.88
N ASP A 83 -3.87 -7.96 -12.32
CA ASP A 83 -3.72 -8.59 -13.62
C ASP A 83 -4.56 -9.87 -13.68
N ALA A 84 -5.16 -10.18 -14.81
CA ALA A 84 -6.02 -11.37 -14.97
C ALA A 84 -5.26 -12.67 -14.65
N GLU A 85 -3.98 -12.70 -14.97
CA GLU A 85 -3.09 -13.83 -14.77
C GLU A 85 -2.83 -14.16 -13.30
N THR A 86 -3.13 -13.22 -12.38
CA THR A 86 -3.01 -13.48 -10.93
C THR A 86 -4.06 -14.46 -10.43
N GLY A 87 -5.23 -14.50 -11.08
CA GLY A 87 -6.40 -15.26 -10.62
C GLY A 87 -7.00 -14.77 -9.29
N LEU A 88 -6.51 -13.65 -8.74
CA LEU A 88 -6.88 -13.18 -7.39
C LEU A 88 -8.19 -12.38 -7.34
N GLY A 89 -8.67 -11.86 -8.47
CA GLY A 89 -9.86 -11.00 -8.48
C GLY A 89 -11.06 -11.57 -7.73
N PRO A 90 -11.52 -12.80 -8.03
CA PRO A 90 -12.64 -13.41 -7.32
C PRO A 90 -12.40 -13.59 -5.82
N ALA A 91 -11.20 -13.98 -5.41
CA ALA A 91 -10.85 -14.17 -4.00
C ALA A 91 -10.79 -12.83 -3.23
N LEU A 92 -10.28 -11.77 -3.86
CA LEU A 92 -10.28 -10.42 -3.28
C LEU A 92 -11.69 -9.86 -3.13
N LEU A 93 -12.56 -10.06 -4.14
CA LEU A 93 -13.98 -9.70 -4.05
C LEU A 93 -14.69 -10.45 -2.91
N ALA A 94 -14.51 -11.75 -2.83
CA ALA A 94 -15.08 -12.59 -1.76
C ALA A 94 -14.53 -12.19 -0.38
N ALA A 95 -13.29 -11.72 -0.30
CA ALA A 95 -12.68 -11.19 0.91
C ALA A 95 -13.17 -9.78 1.30
N GLY A 96 -14.02 -9.14 0.49
CA GLY A 96 -14.61 -7.82 0.76
C GLY A 96 -13.81 -6.65 0.18
N ALA A 97 -12.82 -6.88 -0.66
CA ALA A 97 -12.17 -5.82 -1.42
C ALA A 97 -13.02 -5.40 -2.63
N ARG A 98 -12.83 -4.16 -3.10
CA ARG A 98 -13.54 -3.61 -4.25
C ARG A 98 -12.57 -3.35 -5.40
N PRO A 99 -12.93 -3.66 -6.67
CA PRO A 99 -12.11 -3.27 -7.81
C PRO A 99 -12.05 -1.74 -7.91
N ALA A 100 -10.88 -1.22 -8.25
CA ALA A 100 -10.65 0.22 -8.27
C ALA A 100 -9.52 0.60 -9.22
N ARG A 101 -9.50 1.89 -9.61
CA ARG A 101 -8.40 2.51 -10.35
C ARG A 101 -7.53 3.31 -9.39
N PHE A 102 -6.22 3.14 -9.51
CA PHE A 102 -5.23 3.84 -8.69
C PHE A 102 -4.51 4.92 -9.51
N HIS A 103 -4.28 6.06 -8.88
CA HIS A 103 -3.36 7.08 -9.37
C HIS A 103 -2.06 6.97 -8.57
N CYS A 104 -0.97 6.59 -9.26
CA CYS A 104 0.35 6.55 -8.63
C CYS A 104 1.02 7.93 -8.74
N ALA A 105 1.06 8.67 -7.63
CA ALA A 105 1.60 10.01 -7.56
C ALA A 105 3.04 10.04 -7.05
N ARG A 106 3.79 11.09 -7.39
CA ARG A 106 5.14 11.32 -6.85
C ARG A 106 5.13 11.95 -5.45
N GLN A 107 4.01 12.52 -5.04
CA GLN A 107 3.82 13.20 -3.77
C GLN A 107 2.49 12.80 -3.15
N ALA A 108 2.41 12.87 -1.82
CA ALA A 108 1.18 12.58 -1.11
C ALA A 108 0.12 13.68 -1.34
N ALA A 109 -1.12 13.30 -1.60
CA ALA A 109 -2.26 14.21 -1.67
C ALA A 109 -2.74 14.52 -0.25
N CYS A 110 -2.12 15.54 0.38
CA CYS A 110 -2.31 15.81 1.81
C CYS A 110 -3.60 16.58 2.15
N THR A 111 -4.29 17.16 1.17
CA THR A 111 -5.50 17.96 1.39
C THR A 111 -6.68 17.47 0.57
N ALA A 112 -7.90 17.70 1.07
CA ALA A 112 -9.13 17.41 0.34
C ALA A 112 -9.18 18.18 -1.02
N ALA A 113 -8.57 19.35 -1.08
CA ALA A 113 -8.46 20.12 -2.33
C ALA A 113 -7.56 19.42 -3.34
N SER A 114 -6.37 18.95 -2.92
CA SER A 114 -5.45 18.20 -3.80
C SER A 114 -6.05 16.86 -4.25
N LYS A 115 -6.80 16.17 -3.38
CA LYS A 115 -7.50 14.94 -3.71
C LYS A 115 -8.61 15.18 -4.77
N ARG A 116 -9.43 16.22 -4.59
CA ARG A 116 -10.45 16.60 -5.60
C ARG A 116 -9.83 16.91 -6.96
N ALA A 117 -8.72 17.66 -6.96
CA ALA A 117 -8.01 17.97 -8.20
C ALA A 117 -7.47 16.70 -8.88
N ALA A 118 -6.87 15.79 -8.11
CA ALA A 118 -6.40 14.49 -8.62
C ALA A 118 -7.55 13.64 -9.15
N TRP A 119 -8.69 13.59 -8.46
CA TRP A 119 -9.88 12.87 -8.90
C TRP A 119 -10.43 13.44 -10.21
N ALA A 120 -10.59 14.75 -10.28
CA ALA A 120 -11.07 15.42 -11.49
C ALA A 120 -10.15 15.18 -12.70
N ALA A 121 -8.83 15.16 -12.48
CA ALA A 121 -7.85 14.96 -13.53
C ALA A 121 -7.72 13.50 -14.00
N THR A 122 -7.91 12.54 -13.10
CA THR A 122 -7.58 11.12 -13.38
C THR A 122 -8.80 10.19 -13.37
N GLY A 123 -9.85 10.55 -12.66
CA GLY A 123 -10.99 9.69 -12.36
C GLY A 123 -10.62 8.45 -11.55
N ALA A 124 -9.44 8.42 -10.93
CA ALA A 124 -9.00 7.31 -10.10
C ALA A 124 -9.73 7.31 -8.74
N ASP A 125 -9.91 6.13 -8.16
CA ASP A 125 -10.62 5.96 -6.88
C ASP A 125 -9.73 6.29 -5.68
N ALA A 126 -8.42 6.04 -5.79
CA ALA A 126 -7.46 6.28 -4.73
C ALA A 126 -6.09 6.68 -5.29
N VAL A 127 -5.28 7.36 -4.46
CA VAL A 127 -3.91 7.78 -4.76
C VAL A 127 -2.91 7.06 -3.85
N GLU A 128 -1.82 6.61 -4.43
CA GLU A 128 -0.71 5.95 -3.76
C GLU A 128 0.61 6.30 -4.49
N MET A 129 1.77 5.72 -4.11
CA MET A 129 3.06 6.21 -4.60
C MET A 129 3.99 5.12 -5.17
N GLU A 130 3.59 3.85 -5.20
CA GLU A 130 4.51 2.74 -5.51
C GLU A 130 4.00 1.77 -6.59
N SER A 131 2.68 1.58 -6.74
CA SER A 131 2.14 0.48 -7.53
C SER A 131 2.60 0.47 -8.98
N GLN A 132 2.63 1.64 -9.63
CA GLN A 132 2.97 1.72 -11.05
C GLN A 132 4.40 1.22 -11.34
N VAL A 133 5.39 1.58 -10.50
CA VAL A 133 6.76 1.11 -10.69
C VAL A 133 6.87 -0.39 -10.39
N ILE A 134 6.15 -0.89 -9.39
CA ILE A 134 6.13 -2.32 -9.06
C ILE A 134 5.54 -3.10 -10.22
N HIS A 135 4.38 -2.69 -10.76
CA HIS A 135 3.78 -3.30 -11.95
C HIS A 135 4.72 -3.27 -13.17
N THR A 136 5.35 -2.12 -13.44
CA THR A 136 6.30 -2.01 -14.57
C THR A 136 7.43 -3.03 -14.45
N LEU A 137 8.04 -3.17 -13.28
CA LEU A 137 9.13 -4.13 -13.05
C LEU A 137 8.65 -5.58 -13.16
N CYS A 138 7.45 -5.87 -12.62
CA CYS A 138 6.84 -7.20 -12.71
C CYS A 138 6.54 -7.58 -14.16
N HIS A 139 5.92 -6.68 -14.94
CA HIS A 139 5.61 -6.92 -16.35
C HIS A 139 6.87 -7.15 -17.20
N GLN A 140 7.96 -6.38 -16.95
CA GLN A 140 9.25 -6.61 -17.61
C GLN A 140 9.79 -8.03 -17.38
N GLN A 141 9.51 -8.60 -16.20
CA GLN A 141 9.92 -9.94 -15.80
C GLN A 141 8.85 -11.01 -16.09
N LYS A 142 7.72 -10.63 -16.68
CA LYS A 142 6.55 -11.50 -16.90
C LYS A 142 6.08 -12.18 -15.60
N VAL A 143 6.04 -11.41 -14.50
CA VAL A 143 5.52 -11.83 -13.20
C VAL A 143 4.15 -11.19 -13.00
N PRO A 144 3.09 -11.97 -12.78
CA PRO A 144 1.77 -11.43 -12.47
C PRO A 144 1.80 -10.53 -11.23
N CYS A 145 1.06 -9.41 -11.28
CA CYS A 145 1.06 -8.44 -10.21
C CYS A 145 -0.36 -7.98 -9.86
N ALA A 146 -0.58 -7.65 -8.59
CA ALA A 146 -1.81 -6.99 -8.15
C ALA A 146 -1.48 -5.88 -7.15
N THR A 147 -2.31 -4.84 -7.16
CA THR A 147 -2.32 -3.77 -6.15
C THR A 147 -3.48 -3.99 -5.20
N VAL A 148 -3.23 -3.97 -3.88
CA VAL A 148 -4.27 -4.03 -2.86
C VAL A 148 -4.00 -2.92 -1.84
N ARG A 149 -4.92 -1.97 -1.74
CA ARG A 149 -4.77 -0.79 -0.86
C ARG A 149 -5.96 -0.65 0.07
N VAL A 150 -5.72 -0.15 1.26
CA VAL A 150 -6.78 0.31 2.16
C VAL A 150 -6.78 1.82 2.20
N ILE A 151 -7.95 2.44 2.07
CA ILE A 151 -8.10 3.90 2.20
C ILE A 151 -7.78 4.28 3.65
N LEU A 152 -6.74 5.07 3.86
CA LEU A 152 -6.36 5.58 5.18
C LEU A 152 -7.20 6.80 5.56
N ASP A 153 -7.37 7.72 4.62
CA ASP A 153 -8.05 9.00 4.76
C ASP A 153 -8.98 9.23 3.57
N ALA A 154 -10.22 9.60 3.83
CA ALA A 154 -11.25 9.79 2.82
C ALA A 154 -10.97 11.01 1.93
N ALA A 155 -11.68 11.12 0.80
CA ALA A 155 -11.52 12.21 -0.17
C ALA A 155 -11.77 13.61 0.43
N SER A 156 -12.63 13.69 1.45
CA SER A 156 -12.98 14.94 2.15
C SER A 156 -12.06 15.29 3.34
N GLU A 157 -11.11 14.42 3.68
CA GLU A 157 -10.25 14.59 4.86
C GLU A 157 -8.90 15.17 4.47
N ASP A 158 -8.44 16.16 5.24
CA ASP A 158 -7.05 16.63 5.20
C ASP A 158 -6.19 15.77 6.10
N LEU A 159 -4.97 15.48 5.68
CA LEU A 159 -3.96 14.91 6.56
C LEU A 159 -3.52 15.97 7.60
N PRO A 160 -3.20 15.58 8.84
CA PRO A 160 -2.87 16.53 9.91
C PRO A 160 -1.58 17.31 9.67
N LEU A 161 -0.74 16.80 8.78
CA LEU A 161 0.54 17.38 8.39
C LEU A 161 0.71 17.26 6.88
N ASP A 162 1.43 18.22 6.29
CA ASP A 162 1.96 18.04 4.95
C ASP A 162 3.19 17.13 5.01
N PHE A 163 2.97 15.84 4.72
CA PHE A 163 4.03 14.85 4.75
C PHE A 163 5.11 15.12 3.70
N ASN A 164 4.79 15.81 2.60
CA ASN A 164 5.77 16.15 1.59
C ASN A 164 6.87 17.07 2.13
N LEU A 165 6.51 18.01 3.03
CA LEU A 165 7.48 18.90 3.70
C LEU A 165 8.31 18.19 4.77
N LEU A 166 7.80 17.09 5.31
CA LEU A 166 8.46 16.31 6.36
C LEU A 166 9.36 15.20 5.82
N MET A 167 9.35 14.97 4.52
CA MET A 167 10.20 13.98 3.89
C MET A 167 11.60 14.51 3.60
N THR A 168 12.59 13.61 3.70
CA THR A 168 13.93 13.81 3.15
C THR A 168 13.91 13.58 1.64
N PRO A 169 14.96 13.97 0.88
CA PRO A 169 15.09 13.61 -0.54
C PRO A 169 14.97 12.10 -0.81
N ASP A 170 15.43 11.25 0.13
CA ASP A 170 15.33 9.79 0.05
C ASP A 170 13.94 9.25 0.44
N GLN A 171 12.94 10.12 0.52
CA GLN A 171 11.56 9.79 0.88
C GLN A 171 11.42 9.07 2.25
N ARG A 172 12.22 9.48 3.21
CA ARG A 172 12.11 9.08 4.62
C ARG A 172 11.52 10.21 5.44
N LEU A 173 10.75 9.88 6.46
CA LEU A 173 10.26 10.88 7.40
C LEU A 173 11.44 11.46 8.19
N ASP A 174 11.60 12.78 8.16
CA ASP A 174 12.61 13.52 8.91
C ASP A 174 12.13 13.73 10.35
N PRO A 175 12.72 13.05 11.35
CA PRO A 175 12.27 13.13 12.73
C PRO A 175 12.47 14.52 13.34
N LEU A 176 13.48 15.27 12.89
CA LEU A 176 13.77 16.62 13.38
C LEU A 176 12.71 17.61 12.86
N LYS A 177 12.40 17.56 11.56
CA LYS A 177 11.32 18.39 10.99
C LYS A 177 9.98 18.08 11.64
N LEU A 178 9.69 16.81 11.89
CA LEU A 178 8.48 16.39 12.57
C LEU A 178 8.43 16.96 14.01
N ALA A 179 9.51 16.80 14.78
CA ALA A 179 9.58 17.32 16.15
C ALA A 179 9.38 18.84 16.19
N LEU A 180 10.07 19.59 15.33
CA LEU A 180 9.93 21.05 15.23
C LEU A 180 8.49 21.47 14.85
N THR A 181 7.84 20.72 13.95
CA THR A 181 6.45 20.99 13.57
C THR A 181 5.49 20.77 14.73
N LEU A 182 5.72 19.75 15.54
CA LEU A 182 4.87 19.44 16.70
C LEU A 182 5.06 20.44 17.84
N VAL A 183 6.29 20.91 18.09
CA VAL A 183 6.57 21.97 19.05
C VAL A 183 5.84 23.27 18.68
N LYS A 184 5.85 23.62 17.38
CA LYS A 184 5.15 24.83 16.88
C LYS A 184 3.63 24.70 16.85
N SER A 185 3.08 23.49 16.89
CA SER A 185 1.64 23.26 16.76
C SER A 185 1.18 22.06 17.59
N PRO A 186 1.04 22.22 18.93
CA PRO A 186 0.66 21.12 19.84
C PRO A 186 -0.69 20.47 19.50
N ALA A 187 -1.63 21.21 18.91
CA ALA A 187 -2.92 20.66 18.44
C ALA A 187 -2.75 19.54 17.42
N LYS A 188 -1.67 19.56 16.61
CA LYS A 188 -1.35 18.51 15.62
C LYS A 188 -0.96 17.19 16.26
N VAL A 189 -0.52 17.19 17.52
CA VAL A 189 -0.20 15.95 18.25
C VAL A 189 -1.44 15.05 18.38
N ARG A 190 -2.58 15.62 18.78
CA ARG A 190 -3.84 14.84 18.87
C ARG A 190 -4.27 14.28 17.52
N ALA A 191 -4.14 15.07 16.47
CA ALA A 191 -4.48 14.64 15.12
C ALA A 191 -3.55 13.52 14.63
N LEU A 192 -2.24 13.58 14.94
CA LEU A 192 -1.29 12.49 14.66
C LEU A 192 -1.59 11.21 15.44
N LEU A 193 -1.99 11.32 16.70
CA LEU A 193 -2.40 10.15 17.49
C LEU A 193 -3.66 9.49 16.89
N ARG A 194 -4.62 10.28 16.41
CA ARG A 194 -5.79 9.78 15.67
C ARG A 194 -5.37 9.07 14.38
N LEU A 195 -4.52 9.72 13.57
CA LEU A 195 -3.98 9.11 12.36
C LEU A 195 -3.24 7.80 12.66
N GLY A 196 -2.47 7.75 13.76
CA GLY A 196 -1.81 6.52 14.22
C GLY A 196 -2.79 5.40 14.57
N SER A 197 -3.93 5.72 15.19
CA SER A 197 -4.99 4.73 15.49
C SER A 197 -5.72 4.28 14.22
N GLN A 198 -6.03 5.21 13.31
CA GLN A 198 -6.61 4.92 11.99
C GLN A 198 -5.68 4.00 11.18
N SER A 199 -4.38 4.32 11.14
CA SER A 199 -3.37 3.49 10.46
C SER A 199 -3.33 2.05 10.98
N ARG A 200 -3.41 1.85 12.31
CA ARG A 200 -3.44 0.49 12.88
C ARG A 200 -4.69 -0.28 12.48
N ARG A 201 -5.86 0.37 12.48
CA ARG A 201 -7.13 -0.24 12.05
C ARG A 201 -7.08 -0.58 10.56
N ALA A 202 -6.65 0.36 9.74
CA ALA A 202 -6.50 0.17 8.29
C ALA A 202 -5.55 -0.99 7.95
N ALA A 203 -4.38 -1.05 8.62
CA ALA A 203 -3.44 -2.16 8.43
C ALA A 203 -4.04 -3.52 8.84
N GLY A 204 -4.84 -3.58 9.91
CA GLY A 204 -5.58 -4.77 10.31
C GLY A 204 -6.63 -5.20 9.28
N GLN A 205 -7.40 -4.26 8.74
CA GLN A 205 -8.39 -4.52 7.69
C GLN A 205 -7.72 -5.07 6.41
N LEU A 206 -6.64 -4.42 5.96
CA LEU A 206 -5.86 -4.88 4.81
C LEU A 206 -5.32 -6.29 5.03
N ALA A 207 -4.73 -6.54 6.19
CA ALA A 207 -4.19 -7.85 6.54
C ALA A 207 -5.26 -8.94 6.57
N GLY A 208 -6.46 -8.65 7.11
CA GLY A 208 -7.59 -9.56 7.11
C GLY A 208 -8.08 -9.91 5.70
N VAL A 209 -8.19 -8.91 4.81
CA VAL A 209 -8.57 -9.14 3.41
C VAL A 209 -7.51 -9.99 2.70
N LEU A 210 -6.22 -9.64 2.85
CA LEU A 210 -5.12 -10.41 2.26
C LEU A 210 -5.09 -11.85 2.79
N ALA A 211 -5.30 -12.05 4.09
CA ALA A 211 -5.31 -13.38 4.69
C ALA A 211 -6.43 -14.25 4.10
N ARG A 212 -7.64 -13.72 3.97
CA ARG A 212 -8.77 -14.43 3.34
C ARG A 212 -8.49 -14.72 1.87
N ALA A 213 -8.09 -13.71 1.11
CA ALA A 213 -7.84 -13.85 -0.33
C ALA A 213 -6.71 -14.84 -0.66
N LEU A 214 -5.71 -14.96 0.22
CA LEU A 214 -4.59 -15.89 0.06
C LEU A 214 -4.79 -17.24 0.80
N GLY A 215 -5.95 -17.48 1.41
CA GLY A 215 -6.25 -18.72 2.13
C GLY A 215 -5.37 -18.93 3.37
N LEU A 216 -5.04 -17.86 4.10
CA LEU A 216 -4.18 -17.92 5.29
C LEU A 216 -4.95 -18.11 6.59
N GLU A 217 -6.27 -18.03 6.55
CA GLU A 217 -7.09 -18.25 7.73
C GLU A 217 -6.87 -19.68 8.23
N HIS A 218 -6.62 -19.83 9.50
CA HIS A 218 -6.59 -21.14 10.16
C HIS A 218 -7.97 -21.77 9.97
N GLN A 219 -8.02 -22.92 9.32
CA GLN A 219 -9.10 -23.86 9.57
C GLN A 219 -8.89 -24.30 11.04
N GLY A 220 -9.51 -23.53 11.94
CA GLY A 220 -9.62 -23.92 13.34
C GLY A 220 -10.47 -25.18 13.37
N GLN A 221 -9.82 -26.30 13.61
CA GLN A 221 -10.46 -27.46 14.23
C GLN A 221 -10.45 -27.26 15.73
#